data_5a72c18cd3ecb85d402c3999a0ef5d3b
#
_entry.id   5a72c18cd3ecb85d402c3999a0ef5d3b
#
_cell.length_a   1.000
_cell.length_b   1.000
_cell.length_c   1.000
_cell.angle_alpha   90.00
_cell.angle_beta   90.00
_cell.angle_gamma   90.00
#
_symmetry.space_group_name_H-M   'P 1'
#
loop_
_entity.id
_entity.type
_entity.pdbx_description
1 polymer ?
#
loop_
_entity_poly.entity_id
_entity_poly.type
_entity_poly.pdbx_seq_one_letter_code
_entity_poly.pdbx_strand_id
1 'polypeptide(L)'
;MEEKFPLDVNLVEQLAGQPLLAAYLEINHLKRLFRQGWLQAGVPRQYCESVAEHVFGMTLFAWMVVESGLAADVDRDKVLRMTLAHEIGEIYTGDITPGDGVAMDEKQRREREGLLRVTSRLPDGTEWMALWEEFEAGESGEARLVRQLDRLEMALQAWVYEKQLGMNLESFFRSAEKAVNSPELKDLLKDIEYLR
;
A
#
# COMPACT_ATOMS: atom_id res chain seq x y z
N MET A 1 4.37 8.86 14.20
CA MET A 1 4.32 7.57 13.47
C MET A 1 4.68 6.45 14.42
N GLU A 2 3.88 5.38 14.42
CA GLU A 2 4.14 4.20 15.24
C GLU A 2 4.66 3.03 14.41
N GLU A 3 5.60 2.29 14.97
CA GLU A 3 6.19 1.09 14.38
C GLU A 3 6.42 0.01 15.45
N LYS A 4 6.51 -1.25 15.03
CA LYS A 4 6.77 -2.36 15.96
C LYS A 4 8.16 -2.22 16.59
N PHE A 5 9.16 -1.86 15.78
CA PHE A 5 10.51 -1.46 16.15
C PHE A 5 11.25 -0.84 14.95
N PRO A 6 12.22 0.07 15.16
CA PRO A 6 12.83 0.85 14.10
C PRO A 6 13.71 0.01 13.15
N LEU A 7 13.94 0.55 11.96
CA LEU A 7 14.91 0.01 11.02
C LEU A 7 16.31 0.10 11.65
N ASP A 8 16.99 -1.04 11.80
CA ASP A 8 18.38 -1.06 12.24
C ASP A 8 19.32 -0.82 11.05
N VAL A 9 19.75 0.42 10.91
CA VAL A 9 20.66 0.84 9.83
C VAL A 9 22.00 0.10 9.88
N ASN A 10 22.48 -0.27 11.08
CA ASN A 10 23.73 -1.00 11.22
C ASN A 10 23.65 -2.42 10.62
N LEU A 11 22.47 -3.07 10.69
CA LEU A 11 22.26 -4.36 10.01
C LEU A 11 22.30 -4.21 8.49
N VAL A 12 21.76 -3.12 7.96
CA VAL A 12 21.83 -2.82 6.52
C VAL A 12 23.26 -2.57 6.08
N GLU A 13 24.04 -1.81 6.89
CA GLU A 13 25.45 -1.52 6.61
C GLU A 13 26.33 -2.76 6.63
N GLN A 14 26.08 -3.73 7.50
CA GLN A 14 26.76 -5.03 7.51
C GLN A 14 26.60 -5.80 6.20
N LEU A 15 25.54 -5.52 5.44
CA LEU A 15 25.26 -6.12 4.14
C LEU A 15 25.75 -5.26 2.95
N ALA A 16 26.60 -4.26 3.17
CA ALA A 16 27.06 -3.34 2.11
C ALA A 16 27.69 -4.07 0.91
N GLY A 17 28.36 -5.22 1.12
CA GLY A 17 28.91 -6.08 0.08
C GLY A 17 27.87 -7.00 -0.61
N GLN A 18 26.62 -6.97 -0.19
CA GLN A 18 25.53 -7.85 -0.66
C GLN A 18 24.27 -7.02 -0.97
N PRO A 19 24.26 -6.26 -2.07
CA PRO A 19 23.26 -5.22 -2.32
C PRO A 19 21.81 -5.76 -2.35
N LEU A 20 21.60 -6.96 -2.88
CA LEU A 20 20.26 -7.59 -2.90
C LEU A 20 19.75 -7.88 -1.48
N LEU A 21 20.61 -8.40 -0.60
CA LEU A 21 20.21 -8.68 0.78
C LEU A 21 19.99 -7.38 1.57
N ALA A 22 20.82 -6.37 1.34
CA ALA A 22 20.64 -5.05 1.94
C ALA A 22 19.30 -4.42 1.52
N ALA A 23 18.99 -4.41 0.23
CA ALA A 23 17.70 -3.92 -0.27
C ALA A 23 16.52 -4.71 0.33
N TYR A 24 16.62 -6.04 0.37
CA TYR A 24 15.57 -6.85 0.98
C TYR A 24 15.38 -6.53 2.48
N LEU A 25 16.46 -6.33 3.22
CA LEU A 25 16.39 -5.99 4.65
C LEU A 25 15.70 -4.63 4.87
N GLU A 26 15.98 -3.66 4.00
CA GLU A 26 15.27 -2.37 4.01
C GLU A 26 13.78 -2.56 3.71
N ILE A 27 13.41 -3.27 2.63
CA ILE A 27 12.00 -3.55 2.28
C ILE A 27 11.30 -4.33 3.40
N ASN A 28 11.98 -5.25 4.04
CA ASN A 28 11.43 -6.02 5.17
C ASN A 28 10.98 -5.14 6.34
N HIS A 29 11.41 -3.86 6.40
CA HIS A 29 10.95 -2.90 7.40
C HIS A 29 9.45 -2.62 7.30
N LEU A 30 8.84 -2.71 6.13
CA LEU A 30 7.38 -2.57 5.94
C LEU A 30 6.55 -3.51 6.84
N LYS A 31 7.11 -4.66 7.26
CA LYS A 31 6.49 -5.56 8.24
C LYS A 31 6.39 -4.97 9.64
N ARG A 32 7.09 -3.88 9.91
CA ARG A 32 7.17 -3.22 11.21
C ARG A 32 6.40 -1.92 11.27
N LEU A 33 6.13 -1.32 10.12
CA LEU A 33 5.33 -0.11 9.99
C LEU A 33 3.86 -0.48 10.12
N PHE A 34 3.16 0.14 11.07
CA PHE A 34 1.70 0.00 11.13
C PHE A 34 1.04 0.91 10.10
N ARG A 35 -0.09 0.48 9.58
CA ARG A 35 -1.01 1.35 8.84
C ARG A 35 -1.58 2.39 9.81
N GLN A 36 -1.01 3.60 9.78
CA GLN A 36 -1.30 4.66 10.76
C GLN A 36 -2.77 5.07 10.77
N GLY A 37 -3.44 5.01 9.62
CA GLY A 37 -4.87 5.32 9.51
C GLY A 37 -5.72 4.49 10.47
N TRP A 38 -5.41 3.21 10.65
CA TRP A 38 -6.12 2.35 11.60
C TRP A 38 -5.85 2.73 13.04
N LEU A 39 -4.60 3.01 13.39
CA LEU A 39 -4.26 3.45 14.76
C LEU A 39 -4.94 4.77 15.10
N GLN A 40 -4.96 5.73 14.16
CA GLN A 40 -5.65 7.01 14.32
C GLN A 40 -7.16 6.84 14.46
N ALA A 41 -7.75 5.83 13.82
CA ALA A 41 -9.16 5.46 13.98
C ALA A 41 -9.46 4.67 15.26
N GLY A 42 -8.44 4.33 16.07
CA GLY A 42 -8.59 3.64 17.34
C GLY A 42 -8.51 2.12 17.27
N VAL A 43 -8.09 1.53 16.14
CA VAL A 43 -7.82 0.09 16.05
C VAL A 43 -6.69 -0.26 17.03
N PRO A 44 -6.91 -1.23 17.96
CA PRO A 44 -5.89 -1.60 18.92
C PRO A 44 -4.61 -2.11 18.22
N ARG A 45 -3.46 -1.64 18.67
CA ARG A 45 -2.15 -1.95 18.08
C ARG A 45 -1.92 -3.44 17.80
N GLN A 46 -2.39 -4.30 18.67
CA GLN A 46 -2.23 -5.76 18.54
C GLN A 46 -3.01 -6.37 17.38
N TYR A 47 -4.01 -5.66 16.84
CA TYR A 47 -4.84 -6.09 15.70
C TYR A 47 -4.57 -5.27 14.44
N CYS A 48 -3.83 -4.16 14.58
CA CYS A 48 -3.53 -3.27 13.47
C CYS A 48 -2.54 -3.93 12.51
N GLU A 49 -2.92 -3.99 11.25
CA GLU A 49 -2.04 -4.51 10.21
C GLU A 49 -0.81 -3.62 10.00
N SER A 50 0.26 -4.23 9.51
CA SER A 50 1.43 -3.54 8.98
C SER A 50 1.22 -3.16 7.51
N VAL A 51 2.04 -2.23 7.00
CA VAL A 51 2.08 -1.89 5.57
C VAL A 51 2.33 -3.14 4.71
N ALA A 52 3.21 -4.06 5.13
CA ALA A 52 3.47 -5.30 4.40
C ALA A 52 2.26 -6.25 4.38
N GLU A 53 1.45 -6.31 5.44
CA GLU A 53 0.23 -7.13 5.47
C GLU A 53 -0.82 -6.56 4.52
N HIS A 54 -0.99 -5.23 4.48
CA HIS A 54 -1.81 -4.55 3.48
C HIS A 54 -1.34 -4.86 2.05
N VAL A 55 -0.05 -4.65 1.74
CA VAL A 55 0.51 -4.94 0.40
C VAL A 55 0.26 -6.39 -0.01
N PHE A 56 0.42 -7.34 0.91
CA PHE A 56 0.14 -8.75 0.64
C PHE A 56 -1.34 -8.99 0.33
N GLY A 57 -2.25 -8.49 1.18
CA GLY A 57 -3.70 -8.60 0.99
C GLY A 57 -4.15 -7.97 -0.32
N MET A 58 -3.70 -6.75 -0.57
CA MET A 58 -3.98 -6.01 -1.80
C MET A 58 -3.47 -6.73 -3.05
N THR A 59 -2.25 -7.29 -3.03
CA THR A 59 -1.71 -8.04 -4.17
C THR A 59 -2.53 -9.28 -4.48
N LEU A 60 -2.94 -10.04 -3.46
CA LEU A 60 -3.82 -11.19 -3.63
C LEU A 60 -5.19 -10.77 -4.19
N PHE A 61 -5.77 -9.70 -3.66
CA PHE A 61 -7.04 -9.18 -4.15
C PHE A 61 -6.94 -8.71 -5.61
N ALA A 62 -5.87 -7.99 -5.96
CA ALA A 62 -5.59 -7.59 -7.33
C ALA A 62 -5.47 -8.80 -8.27
N TRP A 63 -4.75 -9.84 -7.85
CA TRP A 63 -4.65 -11.07 -8.63
C TRP A 63 -6.03 -11.71 -8.88
N MET A 64 -6.85 -11.82 -7.85
CA MET A 64 -8.22 -12.35 -8.00
C MET A 64 -9.05 -11.51 -8.98
N VAL A 65 -8.97 -10.18 -8.91
CA VAL A 65 -9.71 -9.28 -9.79
C VAL A 65 -9.26 -9.40 -11.25
N VAL A 66 -7.95 -9.41 -11.53
CA VAL A 66 -7.47 -9.55 -12.91
C VAL A 66 -7.72 -10.93 -13.52
N GLU A 67 -7.72 -11.99 -12.69
CA GLU A 67 -8.05 -13.35 -13.15
C GLU A 67 -9.56 -13.54 -13.37
N SER A 68 -10.41 -12.85 -12.61
CA SER A 68 -11.87 -12.93 -12.77
C SER A 68 -12.40 -12.26 -14.05
N GLY A 69 -11.57 -11.46 -14.73
CA GLY A 69 -11.96 -10.69 -15.90
C GLY A 69 -12.68 -9.38 -15.57
N LEU A 70 -12.81 -8.99 -14.30
CA LEU A 70 -13.38 -7.71 -13.88
C LEU A 70 -12.52 -6.50 -14.29
N ALA A 71 -11.25 -6.73 -14.64
CA ALA A 71 -10.33 -5.72 -15.16
C ALA A 71 -9.80 -6.18 -16.52
N ALA A 72 -10.55 -5.87 -17.58
CA ALA A 72 -10.08 -6.07 -18.94
C ALA A 72 -9.08 -4.96 -19.35
N ASP A 73 -8.28 -5.22 -20.37
CA ASP A 73 -7.39 -4.24 -21.02
C ASP A 73 -6.25 -3.67 -20.15
N VAL A 74 -5.76 -4.45 -19.15
CA VAL A 74 -4.58 -4.13 -18.36
C VAL A 74 -3.51 -5.21 -18.49
N ASP A 75 -2.24 -4.81 -18.37
CA ASP A 75 -1.13 -5.72 -18.20
C ASP A 75 -1.15 -6.29 -16.77
N ARG A 76 -1.57 -7.56 -16.65
CA ARG A 76 -1.74 -8.26 -15.37
C ARG A 76 -0.45 -8.34 -14.57
N ASP A 77 0.66 -8.62 -15.23
CA ASP A 77 1.96 -8.72 -14.58
C ASP A 77 2.41 -7.36 -14.03
N LYS A 78 2.18 -6.30 -14.81
CA LYS A 78 2.44 -4.92 -14.39
C LYS A 78 1.56 -4.51 -13.20
N VAL A 79 0.27 -4.85 -13.20
CA VAL A 79 -0.62 -4.61 -12.06
C VAL A 79 -0.05 -5.24 -10.79
N LEU A 80 0.31 -6.54 -10.81
CA LEU A 80 0.85 -7.23 -9.64
C LEU A 80 2.18 -6.64 -9.17
N ARG A 81 3.08 -6.29 -10.09
CA ARG A 81 4.34 -5.64 -9.72
C ARG A 81 4.12 -4.25 -9.14
N MET A 82 3.15 -3.50 -9.66
CA MET A 82 2.79 -2.19 -9.16
C MET A 82 2.19 -2.29 -7.74
N THR A 83 1.32 -3.27 -7.45
CA THR A 83 0.81 -3.49 -6.09
C THR A 83 1.92 -3.84 -5.08
N LEU A 84 2.96 -4.54 -5.50
CA LEU A 84 4.12 -4.83 -4.63
C LEU A 84 5.01 -3.61 -4.41
N ALA A 85 5.06 -2.68 -5.35
CA ALA A 85 5.99 -1.55 -5.33
C ALA A 85 5.42 -0.28 -4.70
N HIS A 86 4.09 -0.10 -4.66
CA HIS A 86 3.45 1.18 -4.38
C HIS A 86 3.75 1.77 -3.00
N GLU A 87 3.99 0.93 -1.98
CA GLU A 87 4.28 1.37 -0.60
C GLU A 87 5.78 1.27 -0.21
N ILE A 88 6.66 0.90 -1.16
CA ILE A 88 8.09 0.75 -0.83
C ILE A 88 8.71 2.08 -0.40
N GLY A 89 8.21 3.20 -0.92
CA GLY A 89 8.65 4.55 -0.52
C GLY A 89 8.49 4.83 0.97
N GLU A 90 7.56 4.15 1.64
CA GLU A 90 7.25 4.34 3.05
C GLU A 90 8.30 3.77 4.02
N ILE A 91 9.26 2.99 3.55
CA ILE A 91 10.31 2.36 4.38
C ILE A 91 11.00 3.37 5.32
N TYR A 92 11.24 4.59 4.84
CA TYR A 92 11.92 5.64 5.58
C TYR A 92 11.00 6.76 6.08
N THR A 93 9.86 6.95 5.45
CA THR A 93 8.88 7.99 5.80
C THR A 93 7.84 7.50 6.78
N GLY A 94 7.56 6.19 6.75
CA GLY A 94 6.39 5.57 7.35
C GLY A 94 5.11 5.87 6.60
N ASP A 95 4.01 5.24 6.99
CA ASP A 95 2.67 5.46 6.46
C ASP A 95 2.16 6.87 6.86
N ILE A 96 2.35 7.84 5.96
CA ILE A 96 1.88 9.22 6.15
C ILE A 96 0.42 9.31 5.73
N THR A 97 -0.45 9.62 6.68
CA THR A 97 -1.89 9.77 6.46
C THR A 97 -2.28 11.23 6.19
N PRO A 98 -3.47 11.48 5.62
CA PRO A 98 -3.99 12.85 5.50
C PRO A 98 -4.11 13.58 6.85
N GLY A 99 -4.25 12.84 7.95
CA GLY A 99 -4.35 13.39 9.32
C GLY A 99 -3.03 13.96 9.86
N ASP A 100 -1.89 13.59 9.25
CA ASP A 100 -0.57 14.05 9.72
C ASP A 100 -0.22 15.47 9.24
N GLY A 101 -1.05 16.08 8.39
CA GLY A 101 -0.87 17.47 7.94
C GLY A 101 0.34 17.71 7.04
N VAL A 102 0.92 16.66 6.48
CA VAL A 102 2.01 16.73 5.51
C VAL A 102 1.42 17.04 4.13
N ALA A 103 1.98 18.05 3.44
CA ALA A 103 1.57 18.38 2.09
C ALA A 103 1.87 17.21 1.12
N MET A 104 0.99 17.01 0.13
CA MET A 104 1.08 15.87 -0.79
C MET A 104 2.41 15.82 -1.56
N ASP A 105 2.87 16.97 -2.04
CA ASP A 105 4.14 17.12 -2.75
C ASP A 105 5.34 16.76 -1.85
N GLU A 106 5.27 17.13 -0.59
CA GLU A 106 6.30 16.79 0.40
C GLU A 106 6.27 15.29 0.75
N LYS A 107 5.07 14.69 0.88
CA LYS A 107 4.93 13.24 1.05
C LYS A 107 5.59 12.52 -0.13
N GLN A 108 5.18 12.83 -1.36
CA GLN A 108 5.72 12.21 -2.58
C GLN A 108 7.24 12.37 -2.69
N ARG A 109 7.76 13.55 -2.37
CA ARG A 109 9.21 13.80 -2.39
C ARG A 109 9.95 12.87 -1.43
N ARG A 110 9.47 12.75 -0.18
CA ARG A 110 10.08 11.88 0.83
C ARG A 110 10.03 10.41 0.45
N GLU A 111 8.89 9.95 -0.01
CA GLU A 111 8.70 8.55 -0.45
C GLU A 111 9.57 8.23 -1.66
N ARG A 112 9.66 9.14 -2.63
CA ARG A 112 10.54 9.00 -3.78
C ARG A 112 12.01 8.89 -3.37
N GLU A 113 12.47 9.70 -2.42
CA GLU A 113 13.82 9.63 -1.88
C GLU A 113 14.06 8.28 -1.17
N GLY A 114 13.10 7.82 -0.38
CA GLY A 114 13.14 6.51 0.28
C GLY A 114 13.24 5.35 -0.70
N LEU A 115 12.39 5.36 -1.73
CA LEU A 115 12.40 4.36 -2.79
C LEU A 115 13.72 4.37 -3.56
N LEU A 116 14.22 5.53 -3.95
CA LEU A 116 15.49 5.68 -4.68
C LEU A 116 16.66 5.08 -3.88
N ARG A 117 16.68 5.29 -2.56
CA ARG A 117 17.72 4.74 -1.69
C ARG A 117 17.76 3.22 -1.72
N VAL A 118 16.60 2.57 -1.70
CA VAL A 118 16.49 1.09 -1.76
C VAL A 118 16.84 0.58 -3.15
N THR A 119 16.21 1.16 -4.17
CA THR A 119 16.30 0.68 -5.55
C THR A 119 17.68 0.90 -6.17
N SER A 120 18.44 1.90 -5.71
CA SER A 120 19.83 2.12 -6.14
C SER A 120 20.77 0.93 -5.84
N ARG A 121 20.35 0.01 -4.98
CA ARG A 121 21.08 -1.23 -4.69
C ARG A 121 20.75 -2.37 -5.65
N LEU A 122 19.68 -2.24 -6.42
CA LEU A 122 19.17 -3.29 -7.30
C LEU A 122 19.67 -3.08 -8.73
N PRO A 123 19.99 -4.16 -9.48
CA PRO A 123 20.42 -4.05 -10.89
C PRO A 123 19.39 -3.33 -11.77
N ASP A 124 18.11 -3.62 -11.59
CA ASP A 124 17.00 -3.05 -12.35
C ASP A 124 16.16 -2.07 -11.51
N GLY A 125 16.78 -1.35 -10.60
CA GLY A 125 16.10 -0.43 -9.69
C GLY A 125 15.31 0.69 -10.38
N THR A 126 15.66 1.03 -11.62
CA THR A 126 14.93 1.99 -12.45
C THR A 126 13.52 1.53 -12.80
N GLU A 127 13.29 0.22 -12.98
CA GLU A 127 11.96 -0.33 -13.24
C GLU A 127 11.03 -0.15 -12.03
N TRP A 128 11.55 -0.36 -10.82
CA TRP A 128 10.79 -0.15 -9.59
C TRP A 128 10.39 1.31 -9.40
N MET A 129 11.33 2.22 -9.69
CA MET A 129 11.04 3.65 -9.69
C MET A 129 9.95 4.01 -10.71
N ALA A 130 10.04 3.48 -11.93
CA ALA A 130 9.05 3.75 -12.98
C ALA A 130 7.65 3.24 -12.60
N LEU A 131 7.52 2.05 -12.00
CA LEU A 131 6.25 1.51 -11.52
C LEU A 131 5.63 2.39 -10.43
N TRP A 132 6.45 2.84 -9.48
CA TRP A 132 5.99 3.73 -8.42
C TRP A 132 5.58 5.11 -8.95
N GLU A 133 6.39 5.71 -9.83
CA GLU A 133 6.08 7.00 -10.45
C GLU A 133 4.81 6.93 -11.30
N GLU A 134 4.59 5.82 -12.01
CA GLU A 134 3.36 5.58 -12.77
C GLU A 134 2.14 5.43 -11.84
N PHE A 135 2.28 4.71 -10.71
CA PHE A 135 1.24 4.62 -9.69
C PHE A 135 0.90 6.00 -9.12
N GLU A 136 1.92 6.81 -8.78
CA GLU A 136 1.73 8.16 -8.25
C GLU A 136 1.09 9.12 -9.28
N ALA A 137 1.39 8.99 -10.56
CA ALA A 137 0.75 9.76 -11.61
C ALA A 137 -0.74 9.39 -11.78
N GLY A 138 -1.09 8.10 -11.64
CA GLY A 138 -2.48 7.61 -11.74
C GLY A 138 -3.09 7.73 -13.14
N GLU A 139 -2.26 7.83 -14.20
CA GLU A 139 -2.72 8.13 -15.56
C GLU A 139 -2.91 6.87 -16.43
N SER A 140 -2.18 5.78 -16.18
CA SER A 140 -2.35 4.53 -16.91
C SER A 140 -3.59 3.74 -16.44
N GLY A 141 -4.00 2.76 -17.24
CA GLY A 141 -5.09 1.82 -16.88
C GLY A 141 -4.74 1.05 -15.62
N GLU A 142 -3.50 0.55 -15.54
CA GLU A 142 -2.97 -0.21 -14.43
C GLU A 142 -2.92 0.64 -13.15
N ALA A 143 -2.38 1.85 -13.22
CA ALA A 143 -2.30 2.74 -12.07
C ALA A 143 -3.67 3.13 -11.53
N ARG A 144 -4.63 3.44 -12.42
CA ARG A 144 -6.02 3.69 -12.00
C ARG A 144 -6.67 2.48 -11.35
N LEU A 145 -6.41 1.28 -11.88
CA LEU A 145 -6.91 0.05 -11.29
C LEU A 145 -6.32 -0.18 -9.90
N VAL A 146 -4.98 -0.12 -9.78
CA VAL A 146 -4.27 -0.36 -8.51
C VAL A 146 -4.73 0.61 -7.44
N ARG A 147 -4.89 1.90 -7.76
CA ARG A 147 -5.42 2.91 -6.82
C ARG A 147 -6.85 2.62 -6.35
N GLN A 148 -7.70 2.08 -7.21
CA GLN A 148 -9.06 1.69 -6.82
C GLN A 148 -9.06 0.43 -5.96
N LEU A 149 -8.19 -0.54 -6.28
CA LEU A 149 -8.04 -1.77 -5.50
C LEU A 149 -7.46 -1.50 -4.11
N ASP A 150 -6.51 -0.56 -3.96
CA ASP A 150 -6.03 -0.10 -2.67
C ASP A 150 -7.19 0.37 -1.77
N ARG A 151 -8.11 1.18 -2.33
CA ARG A 151 -9.26 1.68 -1.57
C ARG A 151 -10.32 0.62 -1.29
N LEU A 152 -10.49 -0.35 -2.18
CA LEU A 152 -11.40 -1.48 -1.95
C LEU A 152 -10.87 -2.44 -0.90
N GLU A 153 -9.57 -2.76 -0.94
CA GLU A 153 -8.92 -3.59 0.07
C GLU A 153 -9.02 -2.93 1.45
N MET A 154 -8.75 -1.63 1.53
CA MET A 154 -8.95 -0.85 2.75
C MET A 154 -10.41 -0.92 3.26
N ALA A 155 -11.42 -0.87 2.38
CA ALA A 155 -12.82 -1.00 2.77
C ALA A 155 -13.13 -2.42 3.28
N LEU A 156 -12.58 -3.47 2.66
CA LEU A 156 -12.70 -4.85 3.13
C LEU A 156 -12.07 -5.02 4.52
N GLN A 157 -10.89 -4.46 4.73
CA GLN A 157 -10.22 -4.52 6.03
C GLN A 157 -10.98 -3.72 7.09
N ALA A 158 -11.57 -2.56 6.73
CA ALA A 158 -12.47 -1.81 7.62
C ALA A 158 -13.68 -2.66 8.04
N TRP A 159 -14.31 -3.35 7.10
CA TRP A 159 -15.42 -4.27 7.39
C TRP A 159 -15.00 -5.39 8.36
N VAL A 160 -13.83 -5.99 8.17
CA VAL A 160 -13.29 -7.01 9.09
C VAL A 160 -13.13 -6.43 10.50
N TYR A 161 -12.54 -5.26 10.64
CA TYR A 161 -12.38 -4.60 11.94
C TYR A 161 -13.72 -4.22 12.57
N GLU A 162 -14.69 -3.72 11.82
CA GLU A 162 -16.04 -3.44 12.34
C GLU A 162 -16.68 -4.71 12.89
N LYS A 163 -16.62 -5.83 12.16
CA LYS A 163 -17.22 -7.11 12.60
C LYS A 163 -16.50 -7.75 13.78
N GLN A 164 -15.18 -7.68 13.83
CA GLN A 164 -14.40 -8.35 14.86
C GLN A 164 -14.20 -7.51 16.12
N LEU A 165 -14.14 -6.19 16.00
CA LEU A 165 -13.81 -5.28 17.09
C LEU A 165 -14.99 -4.41 17.53
N GLY A 166 -16.11 -4.43 16.82
CA GLY A 166 -17.29 -3.61 17.12
C GLY A 166 -17.05 -2.11 16.92
N MET A 167 -16.15 -1.75 16.01
CA MET A 167 -15.80 -0.36 15.73
C MET A 167 -16.73 0.25 14.69
N ASN A 168 -16.67 1.59 14.54
CA ASN A 168 -17.29 2.33 13.46
C ASN A 168 -16.18 2.95 12.61
N LEU A 169 -16.01 2.46 11.38
CA LEU A 169 -14.98 2.88 10.43
C LEU A 169 -15.56 3.49 9.15
N GLU A 170 -16.72 4.10 9.26
CA GLU A 170 -17.47 4.75 8.17
C GLU A 170 -16.62 5.65 7.26
N SER A 171 -15.62 6.35 7.81
CA SER A 171 -14.74 7.25 7.04
C SER A 171 -13.95 6.53 5.96
N PHE A 172 -13.59 5.27 6.18
CA PHE A 172 -12.84 4.45 5.22
C PHE A 172 -13.72 4.04 4.05
N PHE A 173 -14.98 3.67 4.29
CA PHE A 173 -15.96 3.37 3.23
C PHE A 173 -16.24 4.61 2.38
N ARG A 174 -16.44 5.77 2.98
CA ARG A 174 -16.58 7.03 2.25
C ARG A 174 -15.34 7.40 1.43
N SER A 175 -14.15 7.01 1.88
CA SER A 175 -12.92 7.19 1.10
C SER A 175 -12.92 6.28 -0.13
N ALA A 176 -13.34 5.02 0.03
CA ALA A 176 -13.47 4.07 -1.09
C ALA A 176 -14.54 4.51 -2.10
N GLU A 177 -15.74 4.96 -1.64
CA GLU A 177 -16.81 5.48 -2.51
C GLU A 177 -16.32 6.62 -3.42
N LYS A 178 -15.46 7.50 -2.91
CA LYS A 178 -14.93 8.63 -3.70
C LYS A 178 -13.88 8.19 -4.72
N ALA A 179 -13.12 7.17 -4.41
CA ALA A 179 -11.97 6.75 -5.22
C ALA A 179 -12.34 5.68 -6.27
N VAL A 180 -13.25 4.76 -5.91
CA VAL A 180 -13.70 3.69 -6.80
C VAL A 180 -14.67 4.26 -7.82
N ASN A 181 -14.32 4.17 -9.11
CA ASN A 181 -15.12 4.77 -10.18
C ASN A 181 -15.47 3.80 -11.33
N SER A 182 -14.74 2.68 -11.52
CA SER A 182 -15.13 1.66 -12.49
C SER A 182 -16.42 0.95 -12.06
N PRO A 183 -17.34 0.65 -12.99
CA PRO A 183 -18.63 0.02 -12.67
C PRO A 183 -18.48 -1.29 -11.90
N GLU A 184 -17.58 -2.15 -12.37
CA GLU A 184 -17.34 -3.49 -11.83
C GLU A 184 -16.83 -3.44 -10.37
N LEU A 185 -15.93 -2.50 -10.09
CA LEU A 185 -15.38 -2.32 -8.73
C LEU A 185 -16.39 -1.59 -7.82
N LYS A 186 -17.26 -0.72 -8.36
CA LYS A 186 -18.38 -0.14 -7.60
C LYS A 186 -19.36 -1.20 -7.14
N ASP A 187 -19.62 -2.21 -7.96
CA ASP A 187 -20.52 -3.28 -7.55
C ASP A 187 -19.90 -4.12 -6.43
N LEU A 188 -18.60 -4.42 -6.48
CA LEU A 188 -17.90 -5.04 -5.35
C LEU A 188 -17.96 -4.18 -4.07
N LEU A 189 -17.82 -2.87 -4.19
CA LEU A 189 -17.92 -1.97 -3.02
C LEU A 189 -19.33 -2.00 -2.41
N LYS A 190 -20.38 -1.99 -3.23
CA LYS A 190 -21.77 -2.14 -2.76
C LYS A 190 -22.01 -3.47 -2.05
N ASP A 191 -21.42 -4.55 -2.56
CA ASP A 191 -21.51 -5.86 -1.91
C ASP A 191 -20.87 -5.84 -0.51
N ILE A 192 -19.70 -5.18 -0.37
CA ILE A 192 -19.05 -4.99 0.94
C ILE A 192 -19.95 -4.17 1.88
N GLU A 193 -20.54 -3.09 1.40
CA GLU A 193 -21.43 -2.23 2.18
C GLU A 193 -22.72 -2.96 2.59
N TYR A 194 -23.26 -3.81 1.73
CA TYR A 194 -24.43 -4.63 2.06
C TYR A 194 -24.16 -5.65 3.18
N LEU A 195 -22.90 -6.10 3.32
CA LEU A 195 -22.48 -7.04 4.37
C LEU A 195 -22.21 -6.37 5.73
N ARG A 196 -22.15 -5.03 5.78
CA ARG A 196 -21.97 -4.27 7.02
C ARG A 196 -23.18 -4.38 7.93
#